data_983cd393f4109188c306231b7c26999d
#
_entry.id   983cd393f4109188c306231b7c26999d
#
_cell.length_a   1.000
_cell.length_b   1.000
_cell.length_c   1.000
_cell.angle_alpha   90.00
_cell.angle_beta   90.00
_cell.angle_gamma   90.00
#
_symmetry.space_group_name_H-M   'P 1'
#
loop_
_entity.id
_entity.type
_entity.pdbx_description
1 polymer ?
#
loop_
_entity_poly.entity_id
_entity_poly.type
_entity_poly.pdbx_seq_one_letter_code
_entity_poly.pdbx_strand_id
1 'polypeptide(L)'
;IAAKWHKIKTTWPYFIPGVPIFGIPTFGAFIQSRGLTVNRDILFDIAIAGPIAGLVVAIVVVAFGVYTSPVIDSQIAEQMFGTSQLIHMNENLIMMGMLELFDKNGEDVEIIMSPIMFAAWLGFLITFLNLLPAWQLDGGHMSRVILGQKWHKIATYASMGVLVLLNYWMMAILILILSSRSKDAQPLDDISPLSKNRKIIYIGVIVLAVLCAPLPNSIFP
;
A
#
# COMPACT_ATOMS: atom_id res chain seq x y z
N ILE A 1 -17.31 -6.46 3.67
CA ILE A 1 -17.75 -7.72 3.03
C ILE A 1 -17.13 -8.89 3.80
N ALA A 2 -15.80 -9.00 3.92
CA ALA A 2 -15.11 -10.11 4.60
C ALA A 2 -15.59 -10.32 6.06
N ALA A 3 -15.71 -9.25 6.85
CA ALA A 3 -16.22 -9.32 8.22
C ALA A 3 -17.67 -9.86 8.29
N LYS A 4 -18.52 -9.52 7.30
CA LYS A 4 -19.89 -10.07 7.22
C LYS A 4 -19.90 -11.56 6.91
N TRP A 5 -19.00 -12.07 6.07
CA TRP A 5 -18.86 -13.50 5.80
C TRP A 5 -18.52 -14.28 7.06
N HIS A 6 -17.70 -13.69 7.93
CA HIS A 6 -17.35 -14.28 9.23
C HIS A 6 -18.33 -13.90 10.35
N LYS A 7 -19.51 -13.31 10.03
CA LYS A 7 -20.55 -12.90 10.98
C LYS A 7 -20.07 -11.92 12.06
N ILE A 8 -19.01 -11.16 11.78
CA ILE A 8 -18.49 -10.15 12.70
C ILE A 8 -19.23 -8.84 12.48
N LYS A 9 -19.79 -8.29 13.58
CA LYS A 9 -20.44 -6.97 13.55
C LYS A 9 -19.36 -5.89 13.44
N THR A 10 -19.45 -5.08 12.38
CA THR A 10 -18.57 -3.92 12.15
C THR A 10 -19.37 -2.65 12.16
N THR A 11 -18.74 -1.53 12.52
CA THR A 11 -19.33 -0.21 12.34
C THR A 11 -19.38 0.15 10.85
N TRP A 12 -20.14 1.19 10.51
CA TRP A 12 -19.98 1.88 9.23
C TRP A 12 -18.58 2.49 9.15
N PRO A 13 -18.02 2.65 7.94
CA PRO A 13 -16.73 3.31 7.78
C PRO A 13 -16.85 4.79 8.19
N TYR A 14 -15.97 5.22 9.09
CA TYR A 14 -15.81 6.62 9.46
C TYR A 14 -14.64 7.18 8.67
N PHE A 15 -14.89 8.15 7.81
CA PHE A 15 -13.85 8.85 7.08
C PHE A 15 -13.13 9.81 8.01
N ILE A 16 -11.80 9.72 8.03
CA ILE A 16 -10.95 10.64 8.77
C ILE A 16 -10.58 11.76 7.79
N PRO A 17 -11.07 12.99 8.00
CA PRO A 17 -10.72 14.11 7.13
C PRO A 17 -9.21 14.35 7.22
N GLY A 18 -8.58 14.56 6.09
CA GLY A 18 -7.19 14.96 6.00
C GLY A 18 -7.02 16.46 6.25
N VAL A 19 -5.78 16.91 6.24
CA VAL A 19 -5.46 18.33 6.33
C VAL A 19 -5.16 18.84 4.92
N PRO A 20 -6.06 19.64 4.30
CA PRO A 20 -5.92 20.08 2.92
C PRO A 20 -4.61 20.83 2.65
N ILE A 21 -4.05 21.51 3.67
CA ILE A 21 -2.79 22.27 3.60
C ILE A 21 -1.60 21.36 3.22
N PHE A 22 -1.65 20.06 3.58
CA PHE A 22 -0.60 19.09 3.24
C PHE A 22 -0.90 18.30 1.96
N GLY A 23 -1.92 18.69 1.18
CA GLY A 23 -2.29 18.00 -0.05
C GLY A 23 -2.92 16.62 0.15
N ILE A 24 -3.19 16.21 1.39
CA ILE A 24 -3.82 14.93 1.71
C ILE A 24 -5.28 15.17 2.09
N PRO A 25 -6.24 14.87 1.19
CA PRO A 25 -7.66 15.17 1.42
C PRO A 25 -8.30 14.28 2.50
N THR A 26 -7.74 13.11 2.77
CA THR A 26 -8.24 12.17 3.78
C THR A 26 -7.14 11.27 4.30
N PHE A 27 -7.20 10.92 5.58
CA PHE A 27 -6.35 9.87 6.19
C PHE A 27 -6.96 8.47 6.06
N GLY A 28 -7.97 8.31 5.21
CA GLY A 28 -8.62 7.03 4.97
C GLY A 28 -9.91 6.86 5.73
N ALA A 29 -10.37 5.61 5.82
CA ALA A 29 -11.59 5.25 6.53
C ALA A 29 -11.26 4.27 7.67
N PHE A 30 -11.78 4.56 8.85
CA PHE A 30 -11.63 3.70 10.01
C PHE A 30 -12.91 2.85 10.18
N ILE A 31 -12.74 1.54 10.26
CA ILE A 31 -13.81 0.60 10.53
C ILE A 31 -13.51 -0.08 11.86
N GLN A 32 -14.36 0.12 12.85
CA GLN A 32 -14.21 -0.56 14.14
C GLN A 32 -14.96 -1.89 14.12
N SER A 33 -14.25 -2.97 14.37
CA SER A 33 -14.84 -4.26 14.64
C SER A 33 -15.45 -4.26 16.05
N ARG A 34 -16.76 -4.51 16.16
CA ARG A 34 -17.48 -4.61 17.44
C ARG A 34 -17.47 -6.03 18.01
N GLY A 35 -16.69 -6.93 17.43
CA GLY A 35 -16.53 -8.31 17.89
C GLY A 35 -15.06 -8.64 18.04
N LEU A 36 -14.76 -9.50 19.02
CA LEU A 36 -13.43 -10.07 19.14
C LEU A 36 -13.21 -11.03 17.95
N THR A 37 -12.07 -10.91 17.28
CA THR A 37 -11.67 -11.89 16.26
C THR A 37 -11.40 -13.20 16.95
N VAL A 38 -12.23 -14.21 16.64
CA VAL A 38 -12.25 -15.49 17.37
C VAL A 38 -10.98 -16.28 17.14
N ASN A 39 -10.47 -16.28 15.87
CA ASN A 39 -9.29 -17.04 15.50
C ASN A 39 -8.40 -16.29 14.51
N ARG A 40 -7.19 -16.83 14.30
CA ARG A 40 -6.17 -16.30 13.40
C ARG A 40 -6.62 -16.24 11.94
N ASP A 41 -7.39 -17.23 11.49
CA ASP A 41 -7.86 -17.32 10.11
C ASP A 41 -8.79 -16.14 9.77
N ILE A 42 -9.69 -15.80 10.67
CA ILE A 42 -10.64 -14.68 10.48
C ILE A 42 -9.90 -13.34 10.46
N LEU A 43 -8.93 -13.16 11.37
CA LEU A 43 -8.13 -11.93 11.40
C LEU A 43 -7.36 -11.74 10.10
N PHE A 44 -6.78 -12.81 9.56
CA PHE A 44 -6.07 -12.79 8.28
C PHE A 44 -7.00 -12.42 7.12
N ASP A 45 -8.18 -13.05 7.02
CA ASP A 45 -9.14 -12.83 5.93
C ASP A 45 -9.69 -11.40 5.92
N ILE A 46 -9.89 -10.82 7.10
CA ILE A 46 -10.33 -9.42 7.21
C ILE A 46 -9.20 -8.47 6.80
N ALA A 47 -7.98 -8.73 7.26
CA ALA A 47 -6.84 -7.89 6.97
C ALA A 47 -6.49 -7.85 5.48
N ILE A 48 -6.58 -8.98 4.76
CA ILE A 48 -6.24 -9.02 3.34
C ILE A 48 -7.30 -8.38 2.43
N ALA A 49 -8.56 -8.34 2.88
CA ALA A 49 -9.69 -7.90 2.05
C ALA A 49 -9.58 -6.42 1.64
N GLY A 50 -9.06 -5.55 2.53
CA GLY A 50 -8.84 -4.13 2.25
C GLY A 50 -7.83 -3.90 1.13
N PRO A 51 -6.59 -4.35 1.29
CA PRO A 51 -5.55 -4.22 0.28
C PRO A 51 -5.92 -4.80 -1.09
N ILE A 52 -6.55 -5.97 -1.14
CA ILE A 52 -6.99 -6.56 -2.41
C ILE A 52 -8.03 -5.66 -3.09
N ALA A 53 -9.03 -5.17 -2.37
CA ALA A 53 -10.03 -4.30 -2.95
C ALA A 53 -9.42 -2.98 -3.47
N GLY A 54 -8.50 -2.37 -2.69
CA GLY A 54 -7.77 -1.18 -3.09
C GLY A 54 -6.90 -1.40 -4.32
N LEU A 55 -6.20 -2.55 -4.38
CA LEU A 55 -5.37 -2.93 -5.51
C LEU A 55 -6.18 -3.07 -6.81
N VAL A 56 -7.34 -3.75 -6.76
CA VAL A 56 -8.21 -3.90 -7.93
C VAL A 56 -8.64 -2.54 -8.47
N VAL A 57 -9.04 -1.63 -7.58
CA VAL A 57 -9.40 -0.25 -7.98
C VAL A 57 -8.18 0.48 -8.56
N ALA A 58 -7.01 0.40 -7.92
CA ALA A 58 -5.80 1.06 -8.39
C ALA A 58 -5.36 0.56 -9.78
N ILE A 59 -5.48 -0.75 -10.06
CA ILE A 59 -5.19 -1.34 -11.38
C ILE A 59 -6.14 -0.78 -12.45
N VAL A 60 -7.44 -0.70 -12.18
CA VAL A 60 -8.40 -0.13 -13.13
C VAL A 60 -8.11 1.35 -13.38
N VAL A 61 -7.82 2.10 -12.31
CA VAL A 61 -7.54 3.55 -12.40
C VAL A 61 -6.22 3.80 -13.14
N VAL A 62 -5.17 3.00 -12.92
CA VAL A 62 -3.90 3.18 -13.64
C VAL A 62 -4.04 2.83 -15.10
N ALA A 63 -4.77 1.76 -15.46
CA ALA A 63 -5.01 1.41 -16.87
C ALA A 63 -5.71 2.57 -17.60
N PHE A 64 -6.73 3.17 -17.01
CA PHE A 64 -7.40 4.34 -17.56
C PHE A 64 -6.50 5.58 -17.56
N GLY A 65 -5.74 5.80 -16.48
CA GLY A 65 -4.80 6.92 -16.37
C GLY A 65 -3.70 6.86 -17.43
N VAL A 66 -3.08 5.70 -17.62
CA VAL A 66 -2.06 5.50 -18.68
C VAL A 66 -2.66 5.67 -20.07
N TYR A 67 -3.85 5.10 -20.32
CA TYR A 67 -4.52 5.25 -21.61
C TYR A 67 -4.77 6.72 -21.99
N THR A 68 -5.22 7.53 -21.02
CA THR A 68 -5.60 8.94 -21.24
C THR A 68 -4.44 9.92 -21.11
N SER A 69 -3.30 9.53 -20.53
CA SER A 69 -2.16 10.43 -20.34
C SER A 69 -1.45 10.70 -21.65
N PRO A 70 -1.17 11.96 -21.99
CA PRO A 70 -0.43 12.32 -23.19
C PRO A 70 1.06 11.96 -23.01
N VAL A 71 1.67 11.57 -24.11
CA VAL A 71 3.10 11.32 -24.25
C VAL A 71 3.69 12.47 -25.05
N ILE A 72 4.82 13.00 -24.61
CA ILE A 72 5.55 14.04 -25.31
C ILE A 72 7.01 13.64 -25.48
N ASP A 73 7.67 14.18 -26.46
CA ASP A 73 9.10 14.01 -26.67
C ASP A 73 9.88 14.63 -25.49
N SER A 74 10.91 13.94 -24.99
CA SER A 74 11.69 14.36 -23.82
C SER A 74 12.34 15.72 -24.04
N GLN A 75 12.80 16.04 -25.28
CA GLN A 75 13.38 17.34 -25.59
C GLN A 75 12.34 18.47 -25.53
N ILE A 76 11.10 18.16 -25.96
CA ILE A 76 9.99 19.13 -25.88
C ILE A 76 9.58 19.32 -24.42
N ALA A 77 9.57 18.25 -23.60
CA ALA A 77 9.29 18.34 -22.17
C ALA A 77 10.28 19.26 -21.46
N GLU A 78 11.57 19.10 -21.70
CA GLU A 78 12.62 19.94 -21.13
C GLU A 78 12.49 21.41 -21.57
N GLN A 79 12.14 21.67 -22.82
CA GLN A 79 11.94 23.02 -23.33
C GLN A 79 10.70 23.70 -22.73
N MET A 80 9.62 22.96 -22.52
CA MET A 80 8.35 23.50 -22.00
C MET A 80 8.37 23.73 -20.50
N PHE A 81 8.96 22.81 -19.73
CA PHE A 81 8.89 22.82 -18.27
C PHE A 81 10.23 23.16 -17.59
N GLY A 82 11.34 23.09 -18.32
CA GLY A 82 12.69 23.21 -17.78
C GLY A 82 13.07 22.01 -16.92
N THR A 83 14.35 21.65 -16.92
CA THR A 83 14.89 20.47 -16.18
C THR A 83 14.60 20.51 -14.68
N SER A 84 14.44 21.69 -14.09
CA SER A 84 14.18 21.87 -12.65
C SER A 84 12.73 21.73 -12.23
N GLN A 85 11.79 21.67 -13.16
CA GLN A 85 10.35 21.53 -12.88
C GLN A 85 9.80 20.12 -13.17
N LEU A 86 10.59 19.26 -13.80
CA LEU A 86 10.24 17.87 -14.02
C LEU A 86 10.38 17.12 -12.68
N ILE A 87 9.24 16.83 -12.07
CA ILE A 87 9.21 16.01 -10.85
C ILE A 87 9.12 14.55 -11.30
N HIS A 88 10.25 13.85 -11.25
CA HIS A 88 10.27 12.41 -11.44
C HIS A 88 9.69 11.73 -10.19
N MET A 89 8.55 11.08 -10.34
CA MET A 89 7.96 10.31 -9.25
C MET A 89 8.50 8.89 -9.28
N ASN A 90 8.76 8.35 -8.09
CA ASN A 90 9.16 6.95 -7.97
C ASN A 90 8.02 6.04 -8.43
N GLU A 91 8.17 5.43 -9.58
CA GLU A 91 7.19 4.50 -10.13
C GLU A 91 7.25 3.16 -9.39
N ASN A 92 6.17 2.40 -9.45
CA ASN A 92 6.13 1.03 -8.98
C ASN A 92 6.08 0.07 -10.17
N LEU A 93 6.43 -1.20 -9.94
CA LEU A 93 6.53 -2.21 -11.00
C LEU A 93 5.21 -2.42 -11.75
N ILE A 94 4.06 -2.25 -11.10
CA ILE A 94 2.75 -2.39 -11.76
C ILE A 94 2.55 -1.23 -12.74
N MET A 95 2.91 -0.03 -12.35
CA MET A 95 2.81 1.16 -13.19
C MET A 95 3.72 1.05 -14.42
N MET A 96 4.98 0.65 -14.21
CA MET A 96 5.94 0.40 -15.29
C MET A 96 5.40 -0.64 -16.28
N GLY A 97 4.88 -1.77 -15.77
CA GLY A 97 4.27 -2.80 -16.62
C GLY A 97 3.03 -2.31 -17.39
N MET A 98 2.26 -1.38 -16.82
CA MET A 98 1.13 -0.76 -17.52
C MET A 98 1.59 0.21 -18.60
N LEU A 99 2.66 0.99 -18.38
CA LEU A 99 3.24 1.87 -19.37
C LEU A 99 3.77 1.09 -20.57
N GLU A 100 4.44 -0.03 -20.30
CA GLU A 100 4.94 -0.92 -21.35
C GLU A 100 3.78 -1.58 -22.12
N LEU A 101 2.73 -2.05 -21.44
CA LEU A 101 1.56 -2.66 -22.07
C LEU A 101 0.84 -1.71 -23.04
N PHE A 102 0.85 -0.41 -22.77
CA PHE A 102 0.23 0.61 -23.62
C PHE A 102 1.23 1.28 -24.58
N ASP A 103 2.44 0.73 -24.72
CA ASP A 103 3.52 1.22 -25.60
C ASP A 103 3.84 2.71 -25.37
N LYS A 104 3.91 3.10 -24.09
CA LYS A 104 4.21 4.46 -23.64
C LYS A 104 5.54 4.58 -22.89
N ASN A 105 6.35 3.53 -22.88
CA ASN A 105 7.66 3.46 -22.23
C ASN A 105 8.77 3.49 -23.28
N GLY A 106 8.99 4.64 -23.94
CA GLY A 106 10.05 4.84 -24.93
C GLY A 106 11.24 5.60 -24.35
N GLU A 107 12.46 5.38 -24.85
CA GLU A 107 13.68 6.05 -24.38
C GLU A 107 13.66 7.59 -24.57
N ASP A 108 12.92 8.07 -25.60
CA ASP A 108 12.85 9.50 -25.98
C ASP A 108 11.52 10.14 -25.61
N VAL A 109 10.70 9.53 -24.74
CA VAL A 109 9.36 10.01 -24.44
C VAL A 109 9.14 10.18 -22.93
N GLU A 110 8.48 11.26 -22.59
CA GLU A 110 8.05 11.58 -21.23
C GLU A 110 6.53 11.52 -21.14
N ILE A 111 6.02 10.97 -20.04
CA ILE A 111 4.58 10.93 -19.80
C ILE A 111 4.20 12.07 -18.88
N ILE A 112 3.27 12.89 -19.34
CA ILE A 112 2.66 13.89 -18.47
C ILE A 112 1.69 13.18 -17.55
N MET A 113 2.02 13.13 -16.26
CA MET A 113 1.20 12.51 -15.23
C MET A 113 -0.16 13.22 -15.11
N SER A 114 -1.21 12.57 -15.58
CA SER A 114 -2.58 13.08 -15.40
C SER A 114 -3.01 12.97 -13.92
N PRO A 115 -3.99 13.76 -13.46
CA PRO A 115 -4.54 13.63 -12.10
C PRO A 115 -5.05 12.21 -11.78
N ILE A 116 -5.55 11.50 -12.81
CA ILE A 116 -6.02 10.11 -12.67
C ILE A 116 -4.84 9.16 -12.44
N MET A 117 -3.76 9.34 -13.20
CA MET A 117 -2.53 8.55 -13.04
C MET A 117 -1.88 8.82 -11.66
N PHE A 118 -1.88 10.07 -11.22
CA PHE A 118 -1.44 10.43 -9.87
C PHE A 118 -2.30 9.78 -8.77
N ALA A 119 -3.62 9.74 -8.95
CA ALA A 119 -4.51 9.06 -8.02
C ALA A 119 -4.23 7.54 -7.97
N ALA A 120 -3.93 6.90 -9.10
CA ALA A 120 -3.52 5.50 -9.14
C ALA A 120 -2.19 5.28 -8.40
N TRP A 121 -1.20 6.15 -8.63
CA TRP A 121 0.08 6.11 -7.93
C TRP A 121 -0.09 6.18 -6.40
N LEU A 122 -0.92 7.12 -5.92
CA LEU A 122 -1.29 7.20 -4.49
C LEU A 122 -1.98 5.91 -4.01
N GLY A 123 -2.85 5.32 -4.83
CA GLY A 123 -3.52 4.06 -4.52
C GLY A 123 -2.54 2.93 -4.30
N PHE A 124 -1.52 2.80 -5.17
CA PHE A 124 -0.45 1.80 -4.99
C PHE A 124 0.42 2.10 -3.78
N LEU A 125 0.78 3.36 -3.54
CA LEU A 125 1.56 3.75 -2.37
C LEU A 125 0.82 3.40 -1.07
N ILE A 126 -0.47 3.72 -0.97
CA ILE A 126 -1.28 3.38 0.20
C ILE A 126 -1.39 1.85 0.35
N THR A 127 -1.56 1.12 -0.75
CA THR A 127 -1.60 -0.34 -0.73
C THR A 127 -0.28 -0.92 -0.26
N PHE A 128 0.86 -0.43 -0.77
CA PHE A 128 2.19 -0.80 -0.31
C PHE A 128 2.35 -0.60 1.20
N LEU A 129 2.03 0.61 1.69
CA LEU A 129 2.12 0.93 3.11
C LEU A 129 1.26 -0.01 3.96
N ASN A 130 0.03 -0.30 3.53
CA ASN A 130 -0.88 -1.20 4.23
C ASN A 130 -0.42 -2.66 4.21
N LEU A 131 0.30 -3.10 3.17
CA LEU A 131 0.84 -4.45 3.09
C LEU A 131 2.13 -4.66 3.87
N LEU A 132 2.78 -3.58 4.34
CA LEU A 132 3.98 -3.72 5.18
C LEU A 132 3.67 -4.50 6.46
N PRO A 133 4.54 -5.44 6.88
CA PRO A 133 4.38 -6.22 8.11
C PRO A 133 4.66 -5.38 9.37
N ALA A 134 4.01 -4.22 9.49
CA ALA A 134 4.30 -3.22 10.49
C ALA A 134 3.09 -2.88 11.36
N TRP A 135 3.27 -2.85 12.67
CA TRP A 135 2.32 -2.42 13.68
C TRP A 135 0.90 -2.99 13.44
N GLN A 136 -0.14 -2.16 13.42
CA GLN A 136 -1.54 -2.55 13.19
C GLN A 136 -2.02 -2.26 11.74
N LEU A 137 -1.10 -2.09 10.81
CA LEU A 137 -1.43 -2.07 9.39
C LEU A 137 -1.99 -3.44 8.97
N ASP A 138 -2.65 -3.52 7.83
CA ASP A 138 -3.24 -4.78 7.34
C ASP A 138 -2.16 -5.88 7.23
N GLY A 139 -1.01 -5.58 6.65
CA GLY A 139 0.17 -6.46 6.63
C GLY A 139 0.71 -6.78 8.02
N GLY A 140 0.60 -5.82 8.96
CA GLY A 140 0.92 -6.02 10.36
C GLY A 140 0.03 -7.06 11.03
N HIS A 141 -1.28 -6.99 10.83
CA HIS A 141 -2.22 -8.01 11.33
C HIS A 141 -1.92 -9.39 10.74
N MET A 142 -1.67 -9.48 9.42
CA MET A 142 -1.31 -10.72 8.76
C MET A 142 0.02 -11.29 9.28
N SER A 143 1.06 -10.45 9.41
CA SER A 143 2.37 -10.88 9.92
C SER A 143 2.30 -11.32 11.38
N ARG A 144 1.50 -10.65 12.23
CA ARG A 144 1.29 -11.02 13.62
C ARG A 144 0.71 -12.43 13.75
N VAL A 145 -0.27 -12.75 12.91
CA VAL A 145 -0.94 -14.05 12.89
C VAL A 145 -0.01 -15.18 12.41
N ILE A 146 0.86 -14.90 11.45
CA ILE A 146 1.75 -15.90 10.84
C ILE A 146 3.04 -16.08 11.63
N LEU A 147 3.70 -14.97 11.96
CA LEU A 147 5.04 -14.97 12.55
C LEU A 147 5.00 -15.05 14.08
N GLY A 148 3.87 -14.72 14.69
CA GLY A 148 3.76 -14.56 16.14
C GLY A 148 4.35 -13.25 16.65
N GLN A 149 4.18 -12.97 17.93
CA GLN A 149 4.45 -11.66 18.53
C GLN A 149 5.92 -11.22 18.42
N LYS A 150 6.86 -12.12 18.64
CA LYS A 150 8.30 -11.81 18.64
C LYS A 150 8.78 -11.39 17.24
N TRP A 151 8.48 -12.20 16.23
CA TRP A 151 8.90 -11.96 14.87
C TRP A 151 8.13 -10.81 14.22
N HIS A 152 6.86 -10.61 14.58
CA HIS A 152 6.10 -9.44 14.14
C HIS A 152 6.75 -8.12 14.58
N LYS A 153 7.26 -8.03 15.82
CA LYS A 153 8.01 -6.83 16.27
C LYS A 153 9.26 -6.60 15.44
N ILE A 154 10.02 -7.65 15.15
CA ILE A 154 11.21 -7.56 14.29
C ILE A 154 10.81 -7.08 12.90
N ALA A 155 9.75 -7.66 12.31
CA ALA A 155 9.23 -7.26 11.01
C ALA A 155 8.77 -5.79 10.99
N THR A 156 8.17 -5.30 12.07
CA THR A 156 7.78 -3.89 12.21
C THR A 156 9.02 -2.96 12.12
N TYR A 157 10.09 -3.25 12.87
CA TYR A 157 11.31 -2.45 12.79
C TYR A 157 12.01 -2.57 11.43
N ALA A 158 12.02 -3.77 10.83
CA ALA A 158 12.54 -3.96 9.48
C ALA A 158 11.76 -3.13 8.45
N SER A 159 10.44 -3.08 8.56
CA SER A 159 9.59 -2.26 7.69
C SER A 159 9.88 -0.76 7.85
N MET A 160 10.13 -0.29 9.07
CA MET A 160 10.56 1.10 9.30
C MET A 160 11.91 1.37 8.61
N GLY A 161 12.85 0.44 8.68
CA GLY A 161 14.13 0.53 7.97
C GLY A 161 13.94 0.63 6.46
N VAL A 162 13.07 -0.20 5.87
CA VAL A 162 12.72 -0.14 4.45
C VAL A 162 12.12 1.22 4.09
N LEU A 163 11.20 1.75 4.90
CA LEU A 163 10.60 3.08 4.64
C LEU A 163 11.63 4.20 4.68
N VAL A 164 12.60 4.14 5.59
CA VAL A 164 13.69 5.14 5.65
C VAL A 164 14.57 5.03 4.39
N LEU A 165 14.92 3.82 3.95
CA LEU A 165 15.70 3.59 2.72
C LEU A 165 14.98 4.09 1.46
N LEU A 166 13.65 3.97 1.42
CA LEU A 166 12.81 4.49 0.34
C LEU A 166 12.49 5.99 0.47
N ASN A 167 13.10 6.69 1.43
CA ASN A 167 12.90 8.11 1.72
C ASN A 167 11.50 8.48 2.28
N TYR A 168 10.76 7.50 2.82
CA TYR A 168 9.47 7.70 3.51
C TYR A 168 9.64 7.79 5.04
N TRP A 169 10.65 8.51 5.50
CA TRP A 169 11.02 8.62 6.93
C TRP A 169 9.90 9.17 7.81
N MET A 170 9.05 10.08 7.31
CA MET A 170 7.88 10.58 8.05
C MET A 170 6.92 9.45 8.40
N MET A 171 6.69 8.51 7.46
CA MET A 171 5.81 7.36 7.70
C MET A 171 6.46 6.38 8.70
N ALA A 172 7.76 6.19 8.63
CA ALA A 172 8.49 5.37 9.60
C ALA A 172 8.36 5.95 11.03
N ILE A 173 8.49 7.28 11.19
CA ILE A 173 8.29 7.96 12.47
C ILE A 173 6.85 7.81 12.96
N LEU A 174 5.87 7.99 12.07
CA LEU A 174 4.46 7.81 12.42
C LEU A 174 4.19 6.40 12.96
N ILE A 175 4.66 5.37 12.25
CA ILE A 175 4.54 3.97 12.70
C ILE A 175 5.23 3.78 14.06
N LEU A 176 6.42 4.36 14.28
CA LEU A 176 7.13 4.29 15.54
C LEU A 176 6.31 4.89 16.69
N ILE A 177 5.75 6.08 16.50
CA ILE A 177 4.93 6.76 17.53
C ILE A 177 3.68 5.94 17.84
N LEU A 178 2.99 5.45 16.81
CA LEU A 178 1.75 4.70 16.97
C LEU A 178 2.02 3.31 17.60
N SER A 179 3.09 2.63 17.20
CA SER A 179 3.45 1.31 17.73
C SER A 179 3.90 1.37 19.20
N SER A 180 4.46 2.49 19.64
CA SER A 180 4.88 2.66 21.03
C SER A 180 3.73 2.89 22.01
N ARG A 181 2.57 3.35 21.50
CA ARG A 181 1.40 3.74 22.34
C ARG A 181 0.30 2.70 22.40
N SER A 182 0.25 1.77 21.45
CA SER A 182 -0.85 0.81 21.33
C SER A 182 -0.42 -0.62 21.70
N LYS A 183 -1.36 -1.37 22.28
CA LYS A 183 -1.20 -2.81 22.46
C LYS A 183 -1.49 -3.51 21.12
N ASP A 184 -0.72 -4.56 20.82
CA ASP A 184 -0.96 -5.41 19.63
C ASP A 184 -2.38 -5.97 19.67
N ALA A 185 -3.08 -5.93 18.53
CA ALA A 185 -4.35 -6.60 18.38
C ALA A 185 -4.12 -8.13 18.44
N GLN A 186 -4.69 -8.76 19.44
CA GLN A 186 -4.57 -10.20 19.64
C GLN A 186 -5.90 -10.89 19.35
N PRO A 187 -5.93 -12.00 18.57
CA PRO A 187 -7.10 -12.83 18.49
C PRO A 187 -7.35 -13.53 19.84
N LEU A 188 -8.60 -13.92 20.10
CA LEU A 188 -8.93 -14.69 21.32
C LEU A 188 -8.22 -16.04 21.36
N ASP A 189 -8.16 -16.72 20.21
CA ASP A 189 -7.40 -17.95 20.04
C ASP A 189 -6.10 -17.65 19.29
N ASP A 190 -5.03 -17.46 20.05
CA ASP A 190 -3.66 -17.24 19.52
C ASP A 190 -2.84 -18.56 19.50
N ILE A 191 -3.46 -19.70 19.84
CA ILE A 191 -2.79 -21.00 19.96
C ILE A 191 -3.02 -21.84 18.68
N SER A 192 -4.22 -21.80 18.11
CA SER A 192 -4.55 -22.58 16.91
C SER A 192 -3.68 -22.18 15.71
N PRO A 193 -3.10 -23.15 15.00
CA PRO A 193 -2.23 -22.87 13.86
C PRO A 193 -3.04 -22.29 12.71
N LEU A 194 -2.45 -21.31 12.00
CA LEU A 194 -3.00 -20.79 10.76
C LEU A 194 -3.06 -21.87 9.69
N SER A 195 -4.12 -21.89 8.89
CA SER A 195 -4.29 -22.85 7.80
C SER A 195 -3.17 -22.73 6.74
N LYS A 196 -2.78 -23.86 6.12
CA LYS A 196 -1.69 -23.92 5.13
C LYS A 196 -1.94 -22.97 3.95
N ASN A 197 -3.18 -22.88 3.47
CA ASN A 197 -3.54 -22.01 2.34
C ASN A 197 -3.25 -20.54 2.64
N ARG A 198 -3.53 -20.05 3.84
CA ARG A 198 -3.27 -18.65 4.22
C ARG A 198 -1.79 -18.33 4.32
N LYS A 199 -0.96 -19.32 4.68
CA LYS A 199 0.50 -19.15 4.64
C LYS A 199 1.01 -18.95 3.21
N ILE A 200 0.44 -19.66 2.24
CA ILE A 200 0.78 -19.50 0.81
C ILE A 200 0.28 -18.13 0.31
N ILE A 201 -0.95 -17.75 0.66
CA ILE A 201 -1.51 -16.44 0.30
C ILE A 201 -0.63 -15.31 0.83
N TYR A 202 -0.05 -15.44 2.03
CA TYR A 202 0.83 -14.41 2.59
C TYR A 202 2.12 -14.21 1.78
N ILE A 203 2.65 -15.26 1.17
CA ILE A 203 3.77 -15.11 0.22
C ILE A 203 3.34 -14.21 -0.95
N GLY A 204 2.15 -14.43 -1.49
CA GLY A 204 1.55 -13.57 -2.51
C GLY A 204 1.39 -12.12 -2.04
N VAL A 205 1.01 -11.91 -0.78
CA VAL A 205 0.91 -10.58 -0.17
C VAL A 205 2.27 -9.86 -0.14
N ILE A 206 3.34 -10.58 0.20
CA ILE A 206 4.70 -10.00 0.17
C ILE A 206 5.11 -9.63 -1.26
N VAL A 207 4.84 -10.49 -2.23
CA VAL A 207 5.09 -10.20 -3.65
C VAL A 207 4.30 -8.95 -4.09
N LEU A 208 3.03 -8.85 -3.73
CA LEU A 208 2.22 -7.67 -4.02
C LEU A 208 2.77 -6.40 -3.36
N ALA A 209 3.26 -6.50 -2.13
CA ALA A 209 3.90 -5.36 -1.48
C ALA A 209 5.12 -4.86 -2.25
N VAL A 210 5.96 -5.78 -2.76
CA VAL A 210 7.12 -5.44 -3.60
C VAL A 210 6.68 -4.82 -4.93
N LEU A 211 5.65 -5.37 -5.58
CA LEU A 211 5.14 -4.85 -6.86
C LEU A 211 4.52 -3.44 -6.73
N CYS A 212 3.93 -3.13 -5.57
CA CYS A 212 3.36 -1.81 -5.27
C CYS A 212 4.38 -0.83 -4.67
N ALA A 213 5.60 -1.30 -4.32
CA ALA A 213 6.62 -0.46 -3.70
C ALA A 213 7.08 0.63 -4.68
N PRO A 214 7.16 1.90 -4.23
CA PRO A 214 7.75 2.96 -5.03
C PRO A 214 9.26 2.70 -5.13
N LEU A 215 9.74 2.49 -6.34
CA LEU A 215 11.14 2.19 -6.61
C LEU A 215 11.94 3.50 -6.73
N PRO A 216 13.09 3.63 -6.06
CA PRO A 216 13.96 4.78 -6.26
C PRO A 216 14.46 4.82 -7.71
N ASN A 217 14.44 5.99 -8.34
CA ASN A 217 14.91 6.18 -9.73
C ASN A 217 16.39 5.78 -9.93
N SER A 218 17.14 5.60 -8.84
CA SER A 218 18.53 5.12 -8.88
C SER A 218 18.67 3.61 -9.20
N ILE A 219 17.58 2.84 -9.15
CA ILE A 219 17.60 1.39 -9.40
C ILE A 219 17.28 1.09 -10.87
N PHE A 220 16.48 1.94 -11.49
CA PHE A 220 16.15 1.89 -12.92
C PHE A 220 16.45 3.27 -13.51
N PRO A 221 17.67 3.44 -14.07
CA PRO A 221 18.05 4.67 -14.77
C PRO A 221 17.29 4.88 -16.06
#